data_48c16c8252c2e9ef9704abf8c1b3554a
#
_entry.id   48c16c8252c2e9ef9704abf8c1b3554a
#
_cell.length_a   1.000
_cell.length_b   1.000
_cell.length_c   1.000
_cell.angle_alpha   90.00
_cell.angle_beta   90.00
_cell.angle_gamma   90.00
#
_symmetry.space_group_name_H-M   'P 1'
#
loop_
_entity.id
_entity.type
_entity.pdbx_description
1 polymer ?
#
loop_
_entity_poly.entity_id
_entity_poly.type
_entity_poly.pdbx_seq_one_letter_code
_entity_poly.pdbx_strand_id
1 'polypeptide(L)'
;MWRDLKLYASLALTRLLPGARGKSADRWLRGREEFRKLHEADWLLVSWGKSGRTWLRVMMSRFYEVHFGLPTHEMLDFDNLNRRNPGIGKVFFTHGNYLRDYTGHGHDTKVDFHGKRIVLLVRDPRDVTVSQYFQWKYRMRPGKKALNDYPPHGSDLSIYDFMQNKEQGLPRVISYFNGWLRGIPDIGDLLVVRYEDMRTDPGGVLGRIMSFTGTPGSDEEIADAVEYAAYENLKKREAKTTFSLLGGLRLGGLRLVPGDPKNPDSFKVRRGKVGGYRDYFTDEEIAELDAMVDRDLLPQFGYTTSECVAAAADEGAGSPAA
;
A
#
# COMPACT_ATOMS: atom_id res chain seq x y z
N MET A 1 23.56 3.86 -3.43
CA MET A 1 23.91 5.25 -3.76
C MET A 1 24.24 5.44 -5.25
N TRP A 2 25.30 4.85 -5.83
CA TRP A 2 25.62 4.99 -7.27
C TRP A 2 24.53 4.46 -8.23
N ARG A 3 23.87 3.36 -7.90
CA ARG A 3 22.79 2.79 -8.71
C ARG A 3 21.56 3.68 -8.73
N ASP A 4 21.17 4.22 -7.59
CA ASP A 4 20.05 5.16 -7.51
C ASP A 4 20.31 6.43 -8.31
N LEU A 5 21.54 6.96 -8.21
CA LEU A 5 21.95 8.13 -8.99
C LEU A 5 21.85 7.88 -10.50
N LYS A 6 22.33 6.72 -10.98
CA LYS A 6 22.20 6.33 -12.40
C LYS A 6 20.74 6.22 -12.83
N LEU A 7 19.89 5.59 -12.01
CA LEU A 7 18.46 5.49 -12.30
C LEU A 7 17.81 6.88 -12.39
N TYR A 8 18.06 7.75 -11.41
CA TYR A 8 17.51 9.11 -11.44
C TYR A 8 18.00 9.93 -12.61
N ALA A 9 19.28 9.82 -13.00
CA ALA A 9 19.81 10.47 -14.19
C ALA A 9 19.14 9.93 -15.47
N SER A 10 18.98 8.63 -15.60
CA SER A 10 18.28 8.03 -16.75
C SER A 10 16.82 8.46 -16.83
N LEU A 11 16.11 8.49 -15.68
CA LEU A 11 14.72 8.98 -15.60
C LEU A 11 14.61 10.48 -15.93
N ALA A 12 15.64 11.28 -15.65
CA ALA A 12 15.67 12.69 -16.08
C ALA A 12 15.79 12.83 -17.60
N LEU A 13 16.58 11.95 -18.23
CA LEU A 13 16.74 11.94 -19.68
C LEU A 13 15.46 11.53 -20.42
N THR A 14 14.61 10.67 -19.85
CA THR A 14 13.34 10.30 -20.49
C THR A 14 12.40 11.50 -20.69
N ARG A 15 12.55 12.55 -19.89
CA ARG A 15 11.77 13.79 -20.01
C ARG A 15 12.12 14.61 -21.24
N LEU A 16 13.27 14.35 -21.87
CA LEU A 16 13.69 14.98 -23.11
C LEU A 16 13.05 14.30 -24.33
N LEU A 17 12.49 13.10 -24.16
CA LEU A 17 11.80 12.39 -25.23
C LEU A 17 10.35 12.89 -25.35
N PRO A 18 9.83 13.07 -26.57
CA PRO A 18 8.50 13.63 -26.78
C PRO A 18 7.38 12.63 -26.41
N GLY A 19 6.35 13.13 -25.71
CA GLY A 19 5.05 12.50 -25.53
C GLY A 19 5.09 11.05 -25.04
N ALA A 20 4.45 10.15 -25.79
CA ALA A 20 4.30 8.74 -25.45
C ALA A 20 5.65 7.98 -25.31
N ARG A 21 6.67 8.37 -26.09
CA ARG A 21 7.99 7.71 -26.04
C ARG A 21 8.67 7.96 -24.70
N GLY A 22 8.62 9.18 -24.19
CA GLY A 22 9.19 9.52 -22.88
C GLY A 22 8.48 8.79 -21.74
N LYS A 23 7.15 8.68 -21.80
CA LYS A 23 6.35 7.93 -20.84
C LYS A 23 6.70 6.44 -20.87
N SER A 24 6.77 5.81 -22.03
CA SER A 24 7.12 4.39 -22.18
C SER A 24 8.55 4.10 -21.66
N ALA A 25 9.51 4.95 -22.00
CA ALA A 25 10.89 4.84 -21.52
C ALA A 25 11.00 4.98 -19.99
N ASP A 26 10.28 5.95 -19.38
CA ASP A 26 10.24 6.12 -17.91
C ASP A 26 9.65 4.87 -17.24
N ARG A 27 8.52 4.35 -17.74
CA ARG A 27 7.87 3.15 -17.22
C ARG A 27 8.76 1.91 -17.36
N TRP A 28 9.43 1.76 -18.51
CA TRP A 28 10.36 0.64 -18.74
C TRP A 28 11.55 0.67 -17.77
N LEU A 29 12.17 1.85 -17.55
CA LEU A 29 13.27 1.99 -16.59
C LEU A 29 12.86 1.66 -15.16
N ARG A 30 11.63 2.08 -14.76
CA ARG A 30 11.06 1.72 -13.44
C ARG A 30 10.77 0.23 -13.36
N GLY A 31 10.23 -0.35 -14.41
CA GLY A 31 9.96 -1.79 -14.49
C GLY A 31 11.23 -2.62 -14.37
N ARG A 32 12.33 -2.19 -15.02
CA ARG A 32 13.64 -2.81 -14.88
C ARG A 32 14.16 -2.77 -13.44
N GLU A 33 13.95 -1.66 -12.74
CA GLU A 33 14.34 -1.54 -11.33
C GLU A 33 13.42 -2.38 -10.42
N GLU A 34 12.10 -2.44 -10.71
CA GLU A 34 11.19 -3.34 -10.00
C GLU A 34 11.59 -4.80 -10.20
N PHE A 35 11.94 -5.20 -11.43
CA PHE A 35 12.39 -6.54 -11.76
C PHE A 35 13.67 -6.92 -10.99
N ARG A 36 14.66 -6.03 -10.95
CA ARG A 36 15.88 -6.23 -10.17
C ARG A 36 15.56 -6.44 -8.69
N LYS A 37 14.75 -5.57 -8.09
CA LYS A 37 14.36 -5.66 -6.67
C LYS A 37 13.57 -6.94 -6.38
N LEU A 38 12.70 -7.35 -7.29
CA LEU A 38 11.96 -8.59 -7.21
C LEU A 38 12.89 -9.80 -7.11
N HIS A 39 13.95 -9.84 -7.92
CA HIS A 39 14.91 -10.95 -7.90
C HIS A 39 15.81 -10.95 -6.68
N GLU A 40 16.25 -9.78 -6.23
CA GLU A 40 17.13 -9.62 -5.08
C GLU A 40 16.42 -9.71 -3.72
N ALA A 41 15.08 -9.61 -3.69
CA ALA A 41 14.29 -9.63 -2.45
C ALA A 41 14.17 -11.05 -1.89
N ASP A 42 14.28 -11.16 -0.57
CA ASP A 42 13.99 -12.37 0.18
C ASP A 42 12.48 -12.60 0.32
N TRP A 43 11.71 -11.52 0.44
CA TRP A 43 10.27 -11.54 0.43
C TRP A 43 9.67 -10.20 -0.05
N LEU A 44 8.38 -10.20 -0.35
CA LEU A 44 7.69 -9.05 -0.91
C LEU A 44 6.52 -8.60 -0.05
N LEU A 45 6.31 -7.29 0.07
CA LEU A 45 5.05 -6.73 0.53
C LEU A 45 4.36 -6.01 -0.63
N VAL A 46 3.32 -6.65 -1.10
CA VAL A 46 2.51 -6.18 -2.22
C VAL A 46 1.22 -5.56 -1.71
N SER A 47 0.78 -4.47 -2.30
CA SER A 47 -0.49 -3.83 -1.97
C SER A 47 -0.92 -2.89 -3.08
N TRP A 48 -2.22 -2.63 -3.20
CA TRP A 48 -2.65 -1.41 -3.88
C TRP A 48 -2.28 -0.17 -3.05
N GLY A 49 -2.16 0.99 -3.68
CA GLY A 49 -1.98 2.25 -2.96
C GLY A 49 -3.11 2.48 -1.95
N LYS A 50 -2.80 3.02 -0.75
CA LYS A 50 -3.80 3.34 0.30
C LYS A 50 -4.35 2.17 1.12
N SER A 51 -3.83 0.96 0.95
CA SER A 51 -4.19 -0.21 1.76
C SER A 51 -3.53 -0.25 3.15
N GLY A 52 -2.88 0.81 3.64
CA GLY A 52 -2.28 0.83 4.98
C GLY A 52 -0.78 0.49 5.04
N ARG A 53 -0.11 0.26 3.90
CA ARG A 53 1.31 -0.14 3.83
C ARG A 53 2.26 0.71 4.67
N THR A 54 2.01 2.02 4.77
CA THR A 54 2.88 2.90 5.57
C THR A 54 2.81 2.56 7.06
N TRP A 55 1.63 2.28 7.57
CA TRP A 55 1.43 1.90 8.96
C TRP A 55 2.13 0.57 9.26
N LEU A 56 1.89 -0.45 8.44
CA LEU A 56 2.58 -1.74 8.57
C LEU A 56 4.11 -1.59 8.52
N ARG A 57 4.64 -0.77 7.58
CA ARG A 57 6.09 -0.52 7.50
C ARG A 57 6.64 0.14 8.76
N VAL A 58 5.90 1.00 9.44
CA VAL A 58 6.33 1.61 10.71
C VAL A 58 6.39 0.56 11.81
N MET A 59 5.37 -0.30 11.94
CA MET A 59 5.40 -1.42 12.90
C MET A 59 6.60 -2.34 12.65
N MET A 60 6.79 -2.79 11.41
CA MET A 60 7.92 -3.65 11.04
C MET A 60 9.28 -2.99 11.26
N SER A 61 9.41 -1.69 10.98
CA SER A 61 10.64 -0.94 11.22
C SER A 61 10.99 -0.98 12.70
N ARG A 62 10.02 -0.66 13.56
CA ARG A 62 10.21 -0.66 15.01
C ARG A 62 10.47 -2.06 15.54
N PHE A 63 9.77 -3.07 15.04
CA PHE A 63 10.04 -4.47 15.37
C PHE A 63 11.49 -4.85 15.09
N TYR A 64 12.00 -4.58 13.89
CA TYR A 64 13.40 -4.89 13.55
C TYR A 64 14.41 -4.08 14.37
N GLU A 65 14.09 -2.81 14.72
CA GLU A 65 14.93 -2.01 15.62
C GLU A 65 15.11 -2.70 16.97
N VAL A 66 13.99 -3.15 17.57
CA VAL A 66 14.00 -3.81 18.89
C VAL A 66 14.63 -5.18 18.81
N HIS A 67 14.16 -6.02 17.89
CA HIS A 67 14.58 -7.41 17.74
C HIS A 67 16.10 -7.57 17.48
N PHE A 68 16.68 -6.69 16.67
CA PHE A 68 18.11 -6.71 16.35
C PHE A 68 18.95 -5.67 17.09
N GLY A 69 18.37 -4.92 18.02
CA GLY A 69 19.07 -3.88 18.79
C GLY A 69 19.67 -2.78 17.91
N LEU A 70 18.98 -2.35 16.85
CA LEU A 70 19.53 -1.37 15.91
C LEU A 70 19.45 0.05 16.48
N PRO A 71 20.55 0.83 16.47
CA PRO A 71 20.57 2.22 16.92
C PRO A 71 20.05 3.17 15.83
N THR A 72 18.85 2.92 15.32
CA THR A 72 18.30 3.68 14.19
C THR A 72 16.78 3.79 14.30
N HIS A 73 16.22 4.85 13.73
CA HIS A 73 14.77 5.05 13.56
C HIS A 73 14.42 5.16 12.07
N GLU A 74 15.17 4.47 11.22
CA GLU A 74 14.94 4.46 9.79
C GLU A 74 13.74 3.57 9.45
N MET A 75 12.86 4.07 8.59
CA MET A 75 11.79 3.23 8.08
C MET A 75 12.35 2.16 7.14
N LEU A 76 11.98 0.90 7.38
CA LEU A 76 12.31 -0.24 6.54
C LEU A 76 12.07 0.07 5.05
N ASP A 77 13.10 -0.06 4.25
CA ASP A 77 13.07 0.03 2.79
C ASP A 77 13.76 -1.19 2.20
N PHE A 78 13.96 -1.25 0.90
CA PHE A 78 14.40 -2.43 0.18
C PHE A 78 15.54 -3.20 0.87
N ASP A 79 16.65 -2.53 1.20
CA ASP A 79 17.85 -3.15 1.76
C ASP A 79 18.53 -2.32 2.87
N ASN A 80 17.92 -1.23 3.32
CA ASN A 80 18.58 -0.30 4.25
C ASN A 80 18.87 -0.95 5.61
N LEU A 81 17.91 -1.69 6.18
CA LEU A 81 18.11 -2.41 7.43
C LEU A 81 18.92 -3.70 7.23
N ASN A 82 18.76 -4.38 6.09
CA ASN A 82 19.59 -5.54 5.71
C ASN A 82 21.10 -5.17 5.68
N ARG A 83 21.46 -3.99 5.19
CA ARG A 83 22.85 -3.51 5.22
C ARG A 83 23.38 -3.25 6.62
N ARG A 84 22.53 -3.00 7.62
CA ARG A 84 22.92 -2.84 9.03
C ARG A 84 23.05 -4.18 9.75
N ASN A 85 22.12 -5.09 9.46
CA ASN A 85 22.13 -6.45 9.97
C ASN A 85 21.63 -7.43 8.88
N PRO A 86 22.51 -8.31 8.36
CA PRO A 86 22.14 -9.28 7.33
C PRO A 86 21.07 -10.29 7.73
N GLY A 87 20.77 -10.44 9.03
CA GLY A 87 19.65 -11.24 9.53
C GLY A 87 18.28 -10.66 9.15
N ILE A 88 18.23 -9.38 8.73
CA ILE A 88 17.03 -8.75 8.22
C ILE A 88 16.95 -8.98 6.72
N GLY A 89 15.95 -9.70 6.26
CA GLY A 89 15.74 -9.96 4.83
C GLY A 89 15.53 -8.67 4.03
N LYS A 90 15.93 -8.67 2.77
CA LYS A 90 15.60 -7.60 1.82
C LYS A 90 14.12 -7.66 1.47
N VAL A 91 13.42 -6.54 1.65
CA VAL A 91 11.97 -6.47 1.46
C VAL A 91 11.61 -5.61 0.26
N PHE A 92 11.00 -6.19 -0.76
CA PHE A 92 10.52 -5.39 -1.89
C PHE A 92 9.08 -4.94 -1.68
N PHE A 93 8.91 -3.63 -1.47
CA PHE A 93 7.60 -2.96 -1.37
C PHE A 93 7.13 -2.53 -2.75
N THR A 94 6.10 -3.17 -3.28
CA THR A 94 5.62 -2.84 -4.62
C THR A 94 4.10 -2.69 -4.70
N HIS A 95 3.65 -1.99 -5.74
CA HIS A 95 2.28 -1.99 -6.24
C HIS A 95 2.18 -2.80 -7.54
N GLY A 96 3.30 -3.27 -8.08
CA GLY A 96 3.37 -3.96 -9.37
C GLY A 96 3.04 -3.06 -10.57
N ASN A 97 3.34 -1.75 -10.47
CA ASN A 97 2.88 -0.79 -11.47
C ASN A 97 3.64 -0.86 -12.81
N TYR A 98 4.93 -1.15 -12.77
CA TYR A 98 5.81 -0.99 -13.94
C TYR A 98 6.50 -2.28 -14.39
N LEU A 99 6.46 -3.34 -13.58
CA LEU A 99 7.16 -4.60 -13.87
C LEU A 99 6.88 -5.11 -15.28
N ARG A 100 5.62 -5.11 -15.68
CA ARG A 100 5.17 -5.55 -17.02
C ARG A 100 5.72 -4.70 -18.17
N ASP A 101 5.94 -3.41 -17.94
CA ASP A 101 6.51 -2.53 -18.99
C ASP A 101 7.95 -2.94 -19.34
N TYR A 102 8.59 -3.69 -18.46
CA TYR A 102 9.92 -4.28 -18.67
C TYR A 102 9.86 -5.72 -19.13
N THR A 103 9.07 -6.58 -18.47
CA THR A 103 9.03 -8.02 -18.75
C THR A 103 8.15 -8.37 -19.96
N GLY A 104 7.19 -7.52 -20.30
CA GLY A 104 6.21 -7.77 -21.37
C GLY A 104 5.11 -8.76 -20.96
N HIS A 105 5.12 -9.29 -19.75
CA HIS A 105 4.08 -10.21 -19.28
C HIS A 105 2.76 -9.49 -19.01
N GLY A 106 1.64 -10.19 -19.25
CA GLY A 106 0.29 -9.65 -19.07
C GLY A 106 -0.04 -9.37 -17.59
N HIS A 107 -1.15 -8.63 -17.36
CA HIS A 107 -1.62 -8.34 -16.01
C HIS A 107 -2.13 -9.58 -15.27
N ASP A 108 -2.61 -10.57 -15.99
CA ASP A 108 -3.31 -11.73 -15.44
C ASP A 108 -2.36 -12.85 -15.03
N THR A 109 -1.08 -12.77 -15.41
CA THR A 109 -0.07 -13.72 -14.97
C THR A 109 0.76 -13.17 -13.82
N LYS A 110 1.21 -14.06 -12.95
CA LYS A 110 2.12 -13.78 -11.83
C LYS A 110 3.44 -14.55 -11.94
N VAL A 111 3.79 -15.02 -13.14
CA VAL A 111 5.01 -15.81 -13.40
C VAL A 111 6.29 -15.11 -12.95
N ASP A 112 6.35 -13.79 -13.02
CA ASP A 112 7.50 -13.02 -12.51
C ASP A 112 7.71 -13.20 -10.99
N PHE A 113 6.66 -13.60 -10.27
CA PHE A 113 6.67 -13.78 -8.82
C PHE A 113 6.85 -15.24 -8.39
N HIS A 114 7.13 -16.14 -9.33
CA HIS A 114 7.29 -17.56 -9.06
C HIS A 114 8.34 -17.84 -7.98
N GLY A 115 7.98 -18.67 -7.01
CA GLY A 115 8.84 -19.06 -5.89
C GLY A 115 9.14 -17.91 -4.89
N LYS A 116 8.42 -16.79 -4.98
CA LYS A 116 8.58 -15.67 -4.03
C LYS A 116 7.61 -15.79 -2.87
N ARG A 117 8.09 -15.45 -1.68
CA ARG A 117 7.27 -15.31 -0.47
C ARG A 117 6.62 -13.93 -0.47
N ILE A 118 5.29 -13.87 -0.47
CA ILE A 118 4.54 -12.64 -0.68
C ILE A 118 3.56 -12.39 0.46
N VAL A 119 3.62 -11.20 1.06
CA VAL A 119 2.57 -10.64 1.91
C VAL A 119 1.73 -9.71 1.03
N LEU A 120 0.47 -10.08 0.79
CA LEU A 120 -0.50 -9.27 0.06
C LEU A 120 -1.37 -8.48 1.05
N LEU A 121 -1.11 -7.19 1.17
CA LEU A 121 -1.90 -6.31 2.02
C LEU A 121 -3.06 -5.73 1.23
N VAL A 122 -4.27 -6.10 1.62
CA VAL A 122 -5.54 -5.64 1.04
C VAL A 122 -6.31 -4.74 2.01
N ARG A 123 -7.30 -4.05 1.52
CA ARG A 123 -8.25 -3.23 2.27
C ARG A 123 -9.54 -3.17 1.47
N ASP A 124 -10.68 -2.91 2.12
CA ASP A 124 -11.95 -2.67 1.43
C ASP A 124 -11.73 -1.78 0.19
N PRO A 125 -12.01 -2.28 -1.02
CA PRO A 125 -11.70 -1.56 -2.26
C PRO A 125 -12.44 -0.22 -2.38
N ARG A 126 -13.60 -0.05 -1.72
CA ARG A 126 -14.37 1.20 -1.65
C ARG A 126 -13.59 2.25 -0.84
N ASP A 127 -13.10 1.87 0.36
CA ASP A 127 -12.25 2.72 1.21
C ASP A 127 -10.91 3.08 0.56
N VAL A 128 -10.31 2.10 -0.14
CA VAL A 128 -9.07 2.31 -0.90
C VAL A 128 -9.29 3.36 -1.98
N THR A 129 -10.36 3.23 -2.77
CA THR A 129 -10.62 4.11 -3.90
C THR A 129 -10.95 5.54 -3.45
N VAL A 130 -11.74 5.70 -2.39
CA VAL A 130 -11.98 7.02 -1.75
C VAL A 130 -10.65 7.63 -1.29
N SER A 131 -9.81 6.86 -0.61
CA SER A 131 -8.49 7.34 -0.16
C SER A 131 -7.55 7.67 -1.32
N GLN A 132 -7.69 6.98 -2.46
CA GLN A 132 -6.97 7.23 -3.70
C GLN A 132 -7.41 8.53 -4.37
N TYR A 133 -8.72 8.83 -4.37
CA TYR A 133 -9.27 10.10 -4.84
C TYR A 133 -8.61 11.29 -4.14
N PHE A 134 -8.58 11.30 -2.80
CA PHE A 134 -7.94 12.37 -2.03
C PHE A 134 -6.43 12.46 -2.28
N GLN A 135 -5.77 11.32 -2.45
CA GLN A 135 -4.36 11.27 -2.86
C GLN A 135 -4.14 11.89 -4.24
N TRP A 136 -5.00 11.54 -5.21
CA TRP A 136 -4.96 12.09 -6.56
C TRP A 136 -5.25 13.59 -6.57
N LYS A 137 -6.33 14.02 -5.92
CA LYS A 137 -6.79 15.41 -5.95
C LYS A 137 -5.77 16.35 -5.30
N TYR A 138 -5.27 16.04 -4.11
CA TYR A 138 -4.53 16.99 -3.27
C TYR A 138 -3.02 16.71 -3.14
N ARG A 139 -2.52 15.52 -3.47
CA ARG A 139 -1.13 15.14 -3.16
C ARG A 139 -0.30 14.67 -4.35
N MET A 140 -0.94 14.13 -5.38
CA MET A 140 -0.23 13.54 -6.50
C MET A 140 0.27 14.63 -7.44
N ARG A 141 1.57 14.62 -7.71
CA ARG A 141 2.19 15.57 -8.65
C ARG A 141 1.69 15.34 -10.09
N PRO A 142 1.57 16.40 -10.93
CA PRO A 142 1.07 16.28 -12.29
C PRO A 142 1.78 15.20 -13.11
N GLY A 143 3.11 15.17 -13.10
CA GLY A 143 3.88 14.15 -13.83
C GLY A 143 3.61 12.72 -13.38
N LYS A 144 3.29 12.48 -12.08
CA LYS A 144 2.90 11.17 -11.60
C LYS A 144 1.49 10.79 -12.04
N LYS A 145 0.58 11.76 -12.14
CA LYS A 145 -0.77 11.54 -12.67
C LYS A 145 -0.68 11.07 -14.12
N ALA A 146 0.05 11.81 -14.96
CA ALA A 146 0.25 11.48 -16.37
C ALA A 146 0.96 10.13 -16.58
N LEU A 147 2.00 9.83 -15.78
CA LEU A 147 2.75 8.58 -15.87
C LEU A 147 1.89 7.35 -15.60
N ASN A 148 0.89 7.46 -14.71
CA ASN A 148 0.07 6.34 -14.25
C ASN A 148 -1.39 6.43 -14.72
N ASP A 149 -1.69 7.18 -15.77
CA ASP A 149 -3.02 7.27 -16.39
C ASP A 149 -4.14 7.70 -15.44
N TYR A 150 -3.81 8.58 -14.49
CA TYR A 150 -4.81 9.25 -13.65
C TYR A 150 -5.50 10.37 -14.45
N PRO A 151 -6.72 10.74 -14.06
CA PRO A 151 -7.35 11.93 -14.61
C PRO A 151 -6.41 13.14 -14.56
N PRO A 152 -6.43 14.05 -15.56
CA PRO A 152 -5.51 15.16 -15.66
C PRO A 152 -5.45 16.01 -14.39
N HIS A 153 -4.31 16.65 -14.14
CA HIS A 153 -4.18 17.57 -13.02
C HIS A 153 -5.09 18.79 -13.22
N GLY A 154 -5.86 19.12 -12.18
CA GLY A 154 -6.83 20.23 -12.25
C GLY A 154 -8.21 19.81 -12.77
N SER A 155 -8.43 18.55 -13.16
CA SER A 155 -9.78 18.09 -13.51
C SER A 155 -10.73 18.24 -12.33
N ASP A 156 -11.92 18.75 -12.62
CA ASP A 156 -13.02 18.82 -11.65
C ASP A 156 -13.87 17.55 -11.73
N LEU A 157 -13.32 16.46 -11.21
CA LEU A 157 -13.98 15.17 -11.17
C LEU A 157 -14.58 14.97 -9.77
N SER A 158 -15.86 14.59 -9.71
CA SER A 158 -16.50 14.23 -8.45
C SER A 158 -15.87 12.98 -7.85
N ILE A 159 -16.07 12.76 -6.56
CA ILE A 159 -15.58 11.54 -5.91
C ILE A 159 -16.30 10.31 -6.48
N TYR A 160 -17.59 10.40 -6.79
CA TYR A 160 -18.37 9.32 -7.37
C TYR A 160 -17.90 8.96 -8.79
N ASP A 161 -17.69 9.97 -9.66
CA ASP A 161 -17.14 9.73 -11.00
C ASP A 161 -15.74 9.10 -10.95
N PHE A 162 -14.93 9.48 -9.96
CA PHE A 162 -13.63 8.84 -9.75
C PHE A 162 -13.79 7.37 -9.32
N MET A 163 -14.80 7.04 -8.48
CA MET A 163 -15.10 5.65 -8.12
C MET A 163 -15.42 4.79 -9.34
N GLN A 164 -16.15 5.34 -10.32
CA GLN A 164 -16.53 4.65 -11.56
C GLN A 164 -15.40 4.57 -12.61
N ASN A 165 -14.29 5.27 -12.40
CA ASN A 165 -13.20 5.31 -13.37
C ASN A 165 -12.55 3.94 -13.56
N LYS A 166 -12.53 3.43 -14.80
CA LYS A 166 -12.04 2.09 -15.13
C LYS A 166 -10.53 1.93 -14.95
N GLU A 167 -9.77 3.01 -15.07
CA GLU A 167 -8.30 2.96 -15.02
C GLU A 167 -7.74 3.11 -13.59
N GLN A 168 -8.42 3.87 -12.72
CA GLN A 168 -7.91 4.20 -11.39
C GLN A 168 -8.97 4.10 -10.28
N GLY A 169 -10.22 3.83 -10.62
CA GLY A 169 -11.35 3.72 -9.72
C GLY A 169 -11.54 2.31 -9.15
N LEU A 170 -12.74 2.08 -8.62
CA LEU A 170 -13.13 0.83 -7.97
C LEU A 170 -12.99 -0.41 -8.88
N PRO A 171 -13.39 -0.36 -10.17
CA PRO A 171 -13.21 -1.52 -11.05
C PRO A 171 -11.74 -1.94 -11.18
N ARG A 172 -10.83 -0.98 -11.20
CA ARG A 172 -9.39 -1.25 -11.30
C ARG A 172 -8.82 -1.87 -10.03
N VAL A 173 -9.26 -1.40 -8.86
CA VAL A 173 -8.83 -1.95 -7.56
C VAL A 173 -9.31 -3.39 -7.42
N ILE A 174 -10.58 -3.67 -7.78
CA ILE A 174 -11.15 -5.02 -7.78
C ILE A 174 -10.35 -5.95 -8.72
N SER A 175 -10.13 -5.52 -9.95
CA SER A 175 -9.33 -6.29 -10.93
C SER A 175 -7.92 -6.60 -10.40
N TYR A 176 -7.27 -5.64 -9.74
CA TYR A 176 -5.95 -5.83 -9.15
C TYR A 176 -5.97 -6.90 -8.05
N PHE A 177 -6.92 -6.85 -7.12
CA PHE A 177 -7.02 -7.84 -6.05
C PHE A 177 -7.32 -9.23 -6.61
N ASN A 178 -8.31 -9.34 -7.48
CA ASN A 178 -8.65 -10.61 -8.14
C ASN A 178 -7.46 -11.23 -8.89
N GLY A 179 -6.67 -10.39 -9.57
CA GLY A 179 -5.47 -10.84 -10.27
C GLY A 179 -4.41 -11.48 -9.36
N TRP A 180 -4.35 -11.07 -8.08
CA TRP A 180 -3.44 -11.70 -7.12
C TRP A 180 -3.95 -13.07 -6.65
N LEU A 181 -5.24 -13.22 -6.37
CA LEU A 181 -5.80 -14.54 -5.99
C LEU A 181 -5.76 -15.53 -7.15
N ARG A 182 -6.11 -15.09 -8.37
CA ARG A 182 -6.02 -15.94 -9.56
C ARG A 182 -4.60 -16.38 -9.90
N GLY A 183 -3.62 -15.57 -9.52
CA GLY A 183 -2.20 -15.86 -9.73
C GLY A 183 -1.55 -16.74 -8.65
N ILE A 184 -2.29 -17.22 -7.64
CA ILE A 184 -1.75 -18.10 -6.59
C ILE A 184 -1.00 -19.32 -7.14
N PRO A 185 -1.50 -20.01 -8.19
CA PRO A 185 -0.77 -21.17 -8.75
C PRO A 185 0.64 -20.83 -9.25
N ASP A 186 0.88 -19.59 -9.66
CA ASP A 186 2.18 -19.13 -10.15
C ASP A 186 3.12 -18.70 -9.01
N ILE A 187 2.59 -18.28 -7.85
CA ILE A 187 3.35 -17.57 -6.80
C ILE A 187 4.04 -18.54 -5.83
N GLY A 188 3.36 -19.51 -5.29
CA GLY A 188 3.83 -20.36 -4.18
C GLY A 188 3.37 -19.83 -2.82
N ASP A 189 4.23 -19.17 -2.05
CA ASP A 189 3.94 -18.72 -0.68
C ASP A 189 3.22 -17.35 -0.66
N LEU A 190 1.92 -17.32 -0.38
CA LEU A 190 1.12 -16.08 -0.27
C LEU A 190 0.42 -15.99 1.09
N LEU A 191 0.69 -14.91 1.83
CA LEU A 191 -0.05 -14.51 3.02
C LEU A 191 -0.92 -13.30 2.69
N VAL A 192 -2.25 -13.45 2.73
CA VAL A 192 -3.18 -12.32 2.61
C VAL A 192 -3.39 -11.68 3.98
N VAL A 193 -3.25 -10.36 4.03
CA VAL A 193 -3.43 -9.54 5.24
C VAL A 193 -4.43 -8.45 4.94
N ARG A 194 -5.48 -8.33 5.75
CA ARG A 194 -6.48 -7.28 5.63
C ARG A 194 -6.12 -6.08 6.51
N TYR A 195 -6.35 -4.88 6.00
CA TYR A 195 -6.18 -3.66 6.78
C TYR A 195 -7.11 -3.63 7.99
N GLU A 196 -8.31 -4.16 7.85
CA GLU A 196 -9.32 -4.26 8.89
C GLU A 196 -8.84 -5.11 10.05
N ASP A 197 -8.22 -6.27 9.77
CA ASP A 197 -7.61 -7.14 10.79
C ASP A 197 -6.47 -6.42 11.51
N MET A 198 -5.66 -5.65 10.78
CA MET A 198 -4.63 -4.80 11.41
C MET A 198 -5.24 -3.74 12.34
N ARG A 199 -6.47 -3.28 12.08
CA ARG A 199 -7.17 -2.32 12.95
C ARG A 199 -7.69 -2.95 14.22
N THR A 200 -8.13 -4.19 14.13
CA THR A 200 -8.72 -4.95 15.25
C THR A 200 -7.62 -5.59 16.11
N ASP A 201 -6.66 -6.27 15.46
CA ASP A 201 -5.57 -6.99 16.12
C ASP A 201 -4.22 -6.71 15.40
N PRO A 202 -3.63 -5.53 15.60
CA PRO A 202 -2.36 -5.19 14.96
C PRO A 202 -1.20 -6.09 15.42
N GLY A 203 -1.24 -6.57 16.66
CA GLY A 203 -0.21 -7.45 17.24
C GLY A 203 -0.22 -8.83 16.59
N GLY A 204 -1.36 -9.50 16.59
CA GLY A 204 -1.51 -10.80 15.95
C GLY A 204 -1.21 -10.78 14.46
N VAL A 205 -1.60 -9.70 13.75
CA VAL A 205 -1.26 -9.53 12.34
C VAL A 205 0.24 -9.35 12.16
N LEU A 206 0.90 -8.50 12.95
CA LEU A 206 2.35 -8.31 12.86
C LEU A 206 3.09 -9.62 13.16
N GLY A 207 2.72 -10.34 14.23
CA GLY A 207 3.32 -11.63 14.59
C GLY A 207 3.20 -12.66 13.46
N ARG A 208 2.03 -12.78 12.81
CA ARG A 208 1.83 -13.66 11.65
C ARG A 208 2.75 -13.29 10.48
N ILE A 209 2.89 -11.99 10.18
CA ILE A 209 3.77 -11.52 9.10
C ILE A 209 5.22 -11.83 9.44
N MET A 210 5.67 -11.53 10.66
CA MET A 210 7.06 -11.74 11.06
C MET A 210 7.41 -13.23 11.05
N SER A 211 6.52 -14.10 11.54
CA SER A 211 6.69 -15.57 11.47
C SER A 211 6.71 -16.06 10.02
N PHE A 212 5.79 -15.60 9.19
CA PHE A 212 5.72 -15.96 7.76
C PHE A 212 6.98 -15.52 7.01
N THR A 213 7.59 -14.39 7.37
CA THR A 213 8.80 -13.87 6.72
C THR A 213 10.10 -14.38 7.33
N GLY A 214 10.01 -15.26 8.35
CA GLY A 214 11.16 -15.95 8.92
C GLY A 214 11.87 -15.22 10.05
N THR A 215 11.22 -14.22 10.66
CA THR A 215 11.74 -13.48 11.84
C THR A 215 10.67 -13.43 12.93
N PRO A 216 10.31 -14.57 13.57
CA PRO A 216 9.35 -14.56 14.66
C PRO A 216 9.91 -13.76 15.84
N GLY A 217 9.06 -12.93 16.46
CA GLY A 217 9.41 -12.12 17.62
C GLY A 217 8.68 -12.57 18.89
N SER A 218 9.09 -12.02 20.04
CA SER A 218 8.37 -12.19 21.29
C SER A 218 7.13 -11.27 21.35
N ASP A 219 6.22 -11.56 22.28
CA ASP A 219 5.02 -10.75 22.48
C ASP A 219 5.38 -9.32 22.91
N GLU A 220 6.46 -9.13 23.66
CA GLU A 220 6.95 -7.82 24.10
C GLU A 220 7.48 -7.00 22.91
N GLU A 221 8.24 -7.60 22.00
CA GLU A 221 8.75 -6.94 20.79
C GLU A 221 7.60 -6.52 19.86
N ILE A 222 6.60 -7.37 19.72
CA ILE A 222 5.40 -7.10 18.95
C ILE A 222 4.59 -5.95 19.59
N ALA A 223 4.39 -5.99 20.91
CA ALA A 223 3.65 -4.96 21.64
C ALA A 223 4.33 -3.59 21.55
N ASP A 224 5.66 -3.51 21.72
CA ASP A 224 6.42 -2.27 21.52
C ASP A 224 6.25 -1.70 20.10
N ALA A 225 6.32 -2.56 19.09
CA ALA A 225 6.17 -2.14 17.71
C ALA A 225 4.76 -1.59 17.39
N VAL A 226 3.73 -2.19 17.97
CA VAL A 226 2.33 -1.75 17.84
C VAL A 226 2.11 -0.42 18.54
N GLU A 227 2.56 -0.27 19.80
CA GLU A 227 2.45 0.98 20.55
C GLU A 227 3.17 2.14 19.83
N TYR A 228 4.40 1.90 19.37
CA TYR A 228 5.17 2.88 18.61
C TYR A 228 4.45 3.37 17.36
N ALA A 229 3.75 2.48 16.66
CA ALA A 229 3.03 2.75 15.43
C ALA A 229 1.57 3.17 15.64
N ALA A 230 1.11 3.38 16.89
CA ALA A 230 -0.25 3.80 17.17
C ALA A 230 -0.66 5.03 16.34
N TYR A 231 -1.93 5.08 15.93
CA TYR A 231 -2.47 6.12 15.04
C TYR A 231 -2.15 7.54 15.53
N GLU A 232 -2.32 7.79 16.83
CA GLU A 232 -2.05 9.09 17.44
C GLU A 232 -0.56 9.49 17.29
N ASN A 233 0.35 8.53 17.43
CA ASN A 233 1.78 8.76 17.26
C ASN A 233 2.13 9.08 15.81
N LEU A 234 1.52 8.40 14.84
CA LEU A 234 1.71 8.69 13.41
C LEU A 234 1.18 10.06 13.04
N LYS A 235 0.01 10.43 13.53
CA LYS A 235 -0.61 11.74 13.30
C LYS A 235 0.25 12.88 13.87
N LYS A 236 0.73 12.73 15.10
CA LYS A 236 1.65 13.69 15.73
C LYS A 236 2.96 13.84 14.93
N ARG A 237 3.49 12.75 14.37
CA ARG A 237 4.70 12.78 13.55
C ARG A 237 4.47 13.47 12.20
N GLU A 238 3.34 13.22 11.55
CA GLU A 238 2.99 13.91 10.30
C GLU A 238 2.87 15.42 10.53
N ALA A 239 2.23 15.84 11.61
CA ALA A 239 2.10 17.25 11.99
C ALA A 239 3.46 17.92 12.30
N LYS A 240 4.36 17.24 13.04
CA LYS A 240 5.69 17.76 13.36
C LYS A 240 6.59 17.90 12.12
N THR A 241 6.50 17.02 11.15
CA THR A 241 7.30 17.07 9.92
C THR A 241 6.95 18.31 9.07
N THR A 242 5.75 18.85 9.22
CA THR A 242 5.30 20.06 8.54
C THR A 242 6.02 21.32 9.06
N PHE A 243 6.47 21.34 10.31
CA PHE A 243 7.14 22.49 10.95
C PHE A 243 8.66 22.53 10.75
N SER A 244 9.28 21.48 10.20
CA SER A 244 10.72 21.48 9.96
C SER A 244 11.06 22.21 8.66
N LEU A 245 11.57 23.43 8.77
CA LEU A 245 12.13 24.26 7.67
C LEU A 245 13.27 23.56 6.89
N LEU A 246 13.81 22.45 7.41
CA LEU A 246 14.80 21.56 6.79
C LEU A 246 14.17 20.37 6.06
N GLY A 247 12.90 20.43 5.71
CA GLY A 247 12.12 19.38 5.02
C GLY A 247 12.65 18.89 3.66
N GLY A 248 13.86 19.29 3.28
CA GLY A 248 14.62 18.77 2.15
C GLY A 248 15.63 17.68 2.50
N LEU A 249 16.10 17.59 3.74
CA LEU A 249 17.05 16.57 4.16
C LEU A 249 16.31 15.31 4.62
N ARG A 250 16.58 14.19 3.95
CA ARG A 250 16.12 12.84 4.29
C ARG A 250 16.75 12.38 5.61
N LEU A 251 16.24 12.83 6.73
CA LEU A 251 16.49 12.19 8.02
C LEU A 251 15.33 11.24 8.29
N GLY A 252 15.57 9.93 8.05
CA GLY A 252 14.69 8.86 8.49
C GLY A 252 13.47 8.55 7.63
N GLY A 253 13.56 8.45 6.31
CA GLY A 253 12.69 7.58 5.47
C GLY A 253 11.17 7.82 5.41
N LEU A 254 10.52 8.34 6.44
CA LEU A 254 9.08 8.55 6.50
C LEU A 254 8.70 9.97 6.03
N ARG A 255 8.41 10.11 4.75
CA ARG A 255 7.82 11.35 4.23
C ARG A 255 6.32 11.38 4.51
N LEU A 256 5.94 11.59 5.78
CA LEU A 256 4.59 11.98 6.16
C LEU A 256 4.50 13.51 6.04
N VAL A 257 4.35 14.01 4.83
CA VAL A 257 4.18 15.43 4.57
C VAL A 257 2.83 15.62 3.92
N PRO A 258 1.92 16.45 4.47
CA PRO A 258 0.64 16.78 3.82
C PRO A 258 0.89 17.52 2.50
N GLY A 259 -0.04 17.44 1.58
CA GLY A 259 0.01 18.19 0.33
C GLY A 259 -0.17 19.69 0.58
N ASP A 260 -1.10 20.03 1.47
CA ASP A 260 -1.38 21.35 2.01
C ASP A 260 -1.67 21.22 3.51
N PRO A 261 -0.86 21.81 4.41
CA PRO A 261 -1.07 21.73 5.86
C PRO A 261 -2.40 22.30 6.36
N LYS A 262 -3.00 23.21 5.59
CA LYS A 262 -4.29 23.84 5.93
C LYS A 262 -5.49 22.99 5.50
N ASN A 263 -5.27 22.00 4.63
CA ASN A 263 -6.33 21.12 4.13
C ASN A 263 -6.24 19.74 4.80
N PRO A 264 -7.18 19.38 5.71
CA PRO A 264 -7.19 18.06 6.37
C PRO A 264 -7.22 16.87 5.42
N ASP A 265 -7.81 17.03 4.24
CA ASP A 265 -7.91 15.98 3.23
C ASP A 265 -6.60 15.72 2.48
N SER A 266 -5.61 16.61 2.64
CA SER A 266 -4.27 16.45 2.06
C SER A 266 -3.33 15.62 2.93
N PHE A 267 -3.73 15.19 4.13
CA PHE A 267 -2.90 14.38 5.02
C PHE A 267 -2.86 12.92 4.56
N LYS A 268 -1.72 12.27 4.79
CA LYS A 268 -1.56 10.84 4.50
C LYS A 268 -2.28 9.97 5.52
N VAL A 269 -2.22 10.37 6.80
CA VAL A 269 -2.96 9.78 7.92
C VAL A 269 -4.23 10.62 8.13
N ARG A 270 -5.25 10.42 7.26
CA ARG A 270 -6.46 11.25 7.23
C ARG A 270 -7.49 10.86 8.30
N ARG A 271 -8.11 9.71 8.17
CA ARG A 271 -9.18 9.25 9.08
C ARG A 271 -8.90 7.87 9.69
N GLY A 272 -8.30 6.94 8.94
CA GLY A 272 -8.05 5.57 9.38
C GLY A 272 -9.32 4.75 9.70
N LYS A 273 -10.50 5.22 9.24
CA LYS A 273 -11.81 4.62 9.49
C LYS A 273 -12.03 3.43 8.53
N VAL A 274 -12.55 2.34 9.04
CA VAL A 274 -13.05 1.21 8.26
C VAL A 274 -14.49 1.54 7.84
N GLY A 275 -14.86 1.25 6.60
CA GLY A 275 -16.17 1.58 6.05
C GLY A 275 -16.40 3.09 5.87
N GLY A 276 -15.34 3.89 5.93
CA GLY A 276 -15.40 5.35 5.86
C GLY A 276 -15.82 5.90 4.51
N TYR A 277 -15.89 5.08 3.46
CA TYR A 277 -16.43 5.46 2.15
C TYR A 277 -17.89 5.93 2.24
N ARG A 278 -18.69 5.33 3.11
CA ARG A 278 -20.12 5.67 3.31
C ARG A 278 -20.36 7.14 3.68
N ASP A 279 -19.36 7.82 4.23
CA ASP A 279 -19.47 9.24 4.61
C ASP A 279 -19.48 10.21 3.40
N TYR A 280 -19.34 9.71 2.17
CA TYR A 280 -19.13 10.51 0.95
C TYR A 280 -20.19 10.33 -0.13
N PHE A 281 -21.12 9.40 0.06
CA PHE A 281 -22.08 9.00 -0.97
C PHE A 281 -23.50 8.96 -0.42
N THR A 282 -24.48 9.08 -1.33
CA THR A 282 -25.90 8.83 -0.99
C THR A 282 -26.12 7.32 -0.82
N ASP A 283 -27.29 6.95 -0.27
CA ASP A 283 -27.64 5.53 -0.08
C ASP A 283 -27.73 4.79 -1.42
N GLU A 284 -28.21 5.46 -2.47
CA GLU A 284 -28.29 4.91 -3.83
C GLU A 284 -26.88 4.66 -4.41
N GLU A 285 -25.97 5.63 -4.29
CA GLU A 285 -24.58 5.51 -4.72
C GLU A 285 -23.85 4.40 -3.94
N ILE A 286 -24.10 4.29 -2.63
CA ILE A 286 -23.55 3.21 -1.79
C ILE A 286 -24.02 1.86 -2.31
N ALA A 287 -25.34 1.71 -2.59
CA ALA A 287 -25.91 0.46 -3.10
C ALA A 287 -25.28 0.06 -4.44
N GLU A 288 -25.04 1.01 -5.34
CA GLU A 288 -24.36 0.74 -6.62
C GLU A 288 -22.90 0.30 -6.43
N LEU A 289 -22.16 0.95 -5.52
CA LEU A 289 -20.77 0.58 -5.23
C LEU A 289 -20.69 -0.79 -4.52
N ASP A 290 -21.61 -1.08 -3.62
CA ASP A 290 -21.71 -2.36 -2.93
C ASP A 290 -22.05 -3.48 -3.95
N ALA A 291 -23.03 -3.26 -4.83
CA ALA A 291 -23.38 -4.21 -5.88
C ALA A 291 -22.21 -4.48 -6.87
N MET A 292 -21.39 -3.48 -7.15
CA MET A 292 -20.18 -3.68 -7.97
C MET A 292 -19.17 -4.60 -7.26
N VAL A 293 -18.96 -4.40 -5.95
CA VAL A 293 -18.05 -5.24 -5.16
C VAL A 293 -18.58 -6.66 -5.08
N ASP A 294 -19.88 -6.84 -4.80
CA ASP A 294 -20.51 -8.15 -4.69
C ASP A 294 -20.46 -8.96 -5.99
N ARG A 295 -20.62 -8.28 -7.12
CA ARG A 295 -20.58 -8.90 -8.46
C ARG A 295 -19.16 -9.24 -8.92
N ASP A 296 -18.22 -8.34 -8.71
CA ASP A 296 -16.92 -8.34 -9.42
C ASP A 296 -15.73 -8.76 -8.53
N LEU A 297 -15.79 -8.61 -7.21
CA LEU A 297 -14.71 -9.01 -6.31
C LEU A 297 -14.82 -10.47 -5.93
N LEU A 298 -13.70 -11.18 -5.95
CA LEU A 298 -13.64 -12.56 -5.45
C LEU A 298 -13.95 -12.60 -3.94
N PRO A 299 -14.84 -13.50 -3.49
CA PRO A 299 -15.34 -13.51 -2.11
C PRO A 299 -14.25 -13.78 -1.06
N GLN A 300 -13.19 -14.48 -1.41
CA GLN A 300 -12.09 -14.82 -0.48
C GLN A 300 -11.42 -13.61 0.21
N PHE A 301 -11.71 -12.39 -0.23
CA PHE A 301 -11.24 -11.18 0.46
C PHE A 301 -12.13 -10.77 1.65
N GLY A 302 -13.36 -11.27 1.75
CA GLY A 302 -14.29 -10.98 2.84
C GLY A 302 -14.82 -9.53 2.82
N TYR A 303 -15.05 -8.95 1.61
CA TYR A 303 -15.58 -7.59 1.46
C TYR A 303 -16.94 -7.54 0.75
N THR A 304 -17.51 -8.69 0.40
CA THR A 304 -18.84 -8.79 -0.17
C THR A 304 -19.91 -8.61 0.91
N THR A 305 -21.07 -8.07 0.54
CA THR A 305 -22.15 -7.74 1.50
C THR A 305 -22.68 -9.02 2.20
N SER A 306 -22.74 -10.16 1.49
CA SER A 306 -23.15 -11.44 2.03
C SER A 306 -22.21 -11.93 3.16
N GLU A 307 -20.91 -11.67 3.07
CA GLU A 307 -19.94 -12.07 4.10
C GLU A 307 -19.89 -11.07 5.26
N CYS A 308 -20.09 -9.77 4.99
CA CYS A 308 -20.22 -8.77 6.04
C CYS A 308 -21.46 -9.03 6.92
N VAL A 309 -22.56 -9.47 6.32
CA VAL A 309 -23.79 -9.85 7.04
C VAL A 309 -23.58 -11.13 7.87
N ALA A 310 -22.89 -12.12 7.34
CA ALA A 310 -22.57 -13.35 8.05
C ALA A 310 -21.65 -13.10 9.27
N ALA A 311 -20.62 -12.27 9.11
CA ALA A 311 -19.72 -11.90 10.21
C ALA A 311 -20.41 -11.08 11.32
N ALA A 312 -21.31 -10.16 10.94
CA ALA A 312 -22.10 -9.38 11.91
C ALA A 312 -23.13 -10.24 12.66
N ALA A 313 -23.66 -11.30 12.02
CA ALA A 313 -24.57 -12.25 12.64
C ALA A 313 -23.85 -13.16 13.66
N ASP A 314 -22.60 -13.55 13.39
CA ASP A 314 -21.77 -14.32 14.33
C ASP A 314 -21.35 -13.52 15.56
N GLU A 315 -21.03 -12.23 15.39
CA GLU A 315 -20.71 -11.33 16.52
C GLU A 315 -21.94 -11.04 17.40
N GLY A 316 -23.14 -11.03 16.82
CA GLY A 316 -24.41 -10.83 17.54
C GLY A 316 -24.90 -12.05 18.31
N ALA A 317 -24.45 -13.26 17.96
CA ALA A 317 -24.84 -14.49 18.62
C ALA A 317 -24.00 -14.87 19.84
N GLY A 318 -22.93 -14.13 20.14
CA GLY A 318 -21.91 -14.44 21.15
C GLY A 318 -22.07 -13.73 22.49
N SER A 319 -23.22 -13.15 22.86
CA SER A 319 -23.41 -12.61 24.22
C SER A 319 -24.52 -13.36 24.97
N PRO A 320 -24.19 -14.41 25.77
CA PRO A 320 -25.10 -14.83 26.81
C PRO A 320 -25.00 -13.83 27.97
N ALA A 321 -26.12 -13.23 28.31
CA ALA A 321 -26.30 -12.50 29.56
C ALA A 321 -26.03 -13.46 30.76
N ALA A 322 -25.11 -13.10 31.63
CA ALA A 322 -25.04 -13.52 33.01
C ALA A 322 -24.28 -12.44 33.81
#